data_7787cc8ed07a9b3369aad9ff4c9f484a
#
_entry.id   7787cc8ed07a9b3369aad9ff4c9f484a
#
_cell.length_a   1.000
_cell.length_b   1.000
_cell.length_c   1.000
_cell.angle_alpha   90.00
_cell.angle_beta   90.00
_cell.angle_gamma   90.00
#
_symmetry.space_group_name_H-M   'P 1'
#
loop_
_entity.id
_entity.type
_entity.pdbx_description
1 polymer ?
#
loop_
_entity_poly.entity_id
_entity_poly.type
_entity_poly.pdbx_seq_one_letter_code
_entity_poly.pdbx_strand_id
1 'polypeptide(L)'
;SIILDGENPWEYYPDGGEGFLRALYQGLSETEGIATATYADYLAHNPARDQIKSLYTGSWINHNFAIWIGHEEDRKAWEYLSRTRRYVAGKGADARPLAWEEIYIAEGSDWFWWYGEEFSSANDEEFDRLFRMHLKNCYTLHKDAPPAYLSQSILTPHDITPLKAPVGFIHPIIDGRISHFYEWRKAGCYIAKTAASSMYKHIKFIAHIYYGFDVEYLYMRMDFASVPEKAVVRVNFTTPEAMRLSIPIMDTGMKLS
;
A
#
# COMPACT_ATOMS: atom_id res chain seq x y z
N SER A 1 -12.19 9.22 -22.57
CA SER A 1 -11.00 8.36 -22.47
C SER A 1 -11.28 7.25 -21.47
N ILE A 2 -10.76 6.07 -21.72
CA ILE A 2 -10.74 4.94 -20.78
C ILE A 2 -9.28 4.73 -20.43
N ILE A 3 -8.95 4.79 -19.15
CA ILE A 3 -7.61 4.62 -18.64
C ILE A 3 -7.68 3.44 -17.65
N LEU A 4 -6.87 2.43 -17.89
CA LEU A 4 -6.80 1.24 -17.05
C LEU A 4 -5.41 1.16 -16.42
N ASP A 5 -5.39 0.77 -15.16
CA ASP A 5 -4.17 0.49 -14.43
C ASP A 5 -3.50 -0.80 -14.99
N GLY A 6 -2.19 -0.83 -15.03
CA GLY A 6 -1.46 -1.99 -15.54
C GLY A 6 -1.41 -3.16 -14.54
N GLU A 7 -1.52 -2.86 -13.25
CA GLU A 7 -1.40 -3.83 -12.16
C GLU A 7 -2.65 -3.94 -11.30
N ASN A 8 -3.27 -2.84 -10.96
CA ASN A 8 -4.52 -2.77 -10.22
C ASN A 8 -5.70 -2.57 -11.20
N PRO A 9 -6.90 -3.00 -10.92
CA PRO A 9 -7.42 -3.76 -9.78
C PRO A 9 -7.60 -5.25 -10.10
N TRP A 10 -6.78 -5.84 -10.92
CA TRP A 10 -6.95 -7.19 -11.48
C TRP A 10 -7.03 -8.28 -10.41
N GLU A 11 -6.40 -8.07 -9.29
CA GLU A 11 -6.42 -8.97 -8.12
C GLU A 11 -7.81 -9.18 -7.50
N TYR A 12 -8.76 -8.27 -7.76
CA TYR A 12 -10.14 -8.42 -7.30
C TYR A 12 -11.00 -9.34 -8.18
N TYR A 13 -10.47 -9.75 -9.34
CA TYR A 13 -11.12 -10.73 -10.20
C TYR A 13 -10.67 -12.13 -9.81
N PRO A 14 -11.59 -13.15 -9.80
CA PRO A 14 -11.26 -14.51 -9.38
C PRO A 14 -10.10 -15.16 -10.14
N ASP A 15 -9.89 -14.74 -11.40
CA ASP A 15 -8.87 -15.22 -12.32
C ASP A 15 -7.78 -14.17 -12.62
N GLY A 16 -7.61 -13.18 -11.74
CA GLY A 16 -6.68 -12.08 -11.97
C GLY A 16 -7.05 -11.21 -13.17
N GLY A 17 -8.32 -11.22 -13.60
CA GLY A 17 -8.81 -10.47 -14.75
C GLY A 17 -8.46 -11.05 -16.11
N GLU A 18 -7.93 -12.29 -16.17
CA GLU A 18 -7.47 -12.90 -17.42
C GLU A 18 -8.58 -12.93 -18.48
N GLY A 19 -9.80 -13.32 -18.12
CA GLY A 19 -10.93 -13.37 -19.05
C GLY A 19 -11.25 -12.01 -19.66
N PHE A 20 -11.27 -10.97 -18.86
CA PHE A 20 -11.48 -9.60 -19.34
C PHE A 20 -10.35 -9.13 -20.25
N LEU A 21 -9.09 -9.31 -19.83
CA LEU A 21 -7.92 -8.87 -20.60
C LEU A 21 -7.83 -9.59 -21.95
N ARG A 22 -8.11 -10.90 -21.99
CA ARG A 22 -8.18 -11.63 -23.27
C ARG A 22 -9.24 -11.06 -24.20
N ALA A 23 -10.45 -10.86 -23.71
CA ALA A 23 -11.54 -10.30 -24.52
C ALA A 23 -11.20 -8.89 -25.02
N LEU A 24 -10.59 -8.06 -24.16
CA LEU A 24 -10.14 -6.70 -24.52
C LEU A 24 -9.08 -6.75 -25.63
N TYR A 25 -8.02 -7.53 -25.45
CA TYR A 25 -6.94 -7.60 -26.43
C TYR A 25 -7.38 -8.23 -27.75
N GLN A 26 -8.23 -9.27 -27.68
CA GLN A 26 -8.82 -9.86 -28.86
C GLN A 26 -9.70 -8.84 -29.62
N GLY A 27 -10.59 -8.14 -28.91
CA GLY A 27 -11.45 -7.11 -29.50
C GLY A 27 -10.64 -5.99 -30.14
N LEU A 28 -9.57 -5.51 -29.50
CA LEU A 28 -8.67 -4.49 -30.06
C LEU A 28 -7.93 -4.98 -31.30
N SER A 29 -7.59 -6.28 -31.37
CA SER A 29 -6.84 -6.86 -32.47
C SER A 29 -7.70 -7.22 -33.69
N GLU A 30 -8.98 -7.60 -33.47
CA GLU A 30 -9.86 -8.11 -34.51
C GLU A 30 -10.85 -7.06 -35.03
N THR A 31 -11.04 -5.95 -34.32
CA THR A 31 -12.01 -4.93 -34.73
C THR A 31 -11.44 -4.03 -35.83
N GLU A 32 -12.06 -4.03 -36.99
CA GLU A 32 -11.69 -3.17 -38.10
C GLU A 32 -11.81 -1.69 -37.70
N GLY A 33 -10.83 -0.88 -38.09
CA GLY A 33 -10.80 0.56 -37.77
C GLY A 33 -10.21 0.91 -36.40
N ILE A 34 -9.79 -0.07 -35.60
CA ILE A 34 -9.05 0.13 -34.35
C ILE A 34 -7.59 -0.26 -34.58
N ALA A 35 -6.67 0.59 -34.16
CA ALA A 35 -5.25 0.30 -34.15
C ALA A 35 -4.66 0.59 -32.76
N THR A 36 -3.87 -0.33 -32.26
CA THR A 36 -3.09 -0.11 -31.03
C THR A 36 -1.75 0.54 -31.39
N ALA A 37 -1.31 1.46 -30.57
CA ALA A 37 -0.04 2.15 -30.77
C ALA A 37 0.61 2.47 -29.42
N THR A 38 1.93 2.57 -29.40
CA THR A 38 2.63 3.19 -28.28
C THR A 38 2.48 4.71 -28.33
N TYR A 39 2.72 5.39 -27.20
CA TYR A 39 2.74 6.86 -27.22
C TYR A 39 3.80 7.41 -28.19
N ALA A 40 4.95 6.77 -28.30
CA ALA A 40 6.02 7.16 -29.22
C ALA A 40 5.57 7.08 -30.68
N ASP A 41 4.95 5.97 -31.07
CA ASP A 41 4.45 5.77 -32.44
C ASP A 41 3.33 6.75 -32.76
N TYR A 42 2.39 6.97 -31.82
CA TYR A 42 1.32 7.94 -32.01
C TYR A 42 1.86 9.35 -32.20
N LEU A 43 2.80 9.79 -31.36
CA LEU A 43 3.38 11.14 -31.40
C LEU A 43 4.27 11.37 -32.64
N ALA A 44 4.88 10.32 -33.19
CA ALA A 44 5.64 10.44 -34.44
C ALA A 44 4.77 10.91 -35.62
N HIS A 45 3.49 10.52 -35.63
CA HIS A 45 2.54 10.91 -36.67
C HIS A 45 1.59 12.04 -36.24
N ASN A 46 1.42 12.24 -34.93
CA ASN A 46 0.54 13.24 -34.34
C ASN A 46 1.33 14.08 -33.30
N PRO A 47 2.22 14.97 -33.72
CA PRO A 47 3.01 15.76 -32.79
C PRO A 47 2.11 16.62 -31.90
N ALA A 48 2.53 16.78 -30.64
CA ALA A 48 1.80 17.59 -29.67
C ALA A 48 1.63 19.03 -30.18
N ARG A 49 0.40 19.54 -30.14
CA ARG A 49 0.04 20.90 -30.63
C ARG A 49 -0.16 21.88 -29.50
N ASP A 50 -0.54 21.37 -28.34
CA ASP A 50 -0.88 22.15 -27.16
C ASP A 50 0.18 22.01 -26.09
N GLN A 51 0.34 23.04 -25.28
CA GLN A 51 1.25 23.07 -24.16
C GLN A 51 0.49 23.39 -22.87
N ILE A 52 0.65 22.54 -21.87
CA ILE A 52 0.17 22.83 -20.52
C ILE A 52 1.16 23.79 -19.87
N LYS A 53 0.73 25.05 -19.67
CA LYS A 53 1.59 26.11 -19.10
C LYS A 53 1.80 25.99 -17.60
N SER A 54 0.86 25.38 -16.90
CA SER A 54 0.93 25.19 -15.45
C SER A 54 0.30 23.85 -15.11
N LEU A 55 1.06 23.01 -14.41
CA LEU A 55 0.61 21.73 -13.90
C LEU A 55 0.57 21.81 -12.39
N TYR A 56 -0.55 21.40 -11.80
CA TYR A 56 -0.66 21.29 -10.35
C TYR A 56 0.31 20.23 -9.81
N THR A 57 1.01 20.58 -8.73
CA THR A 57 2.00 19.69 -8.10
C THR A 57 1.31 18.75 -7.13
N GLY A 58 1.21 17.50 -7.50
CA GLY A 58 0.56 16.47 -6.66
C GLY A 58 0.47 15.14 -7.37
N SER A 59 0.14 14.12 -6.62
CA SER A 59 -0.18 12.78 -7.13
C SER A 59 -1.69 12.57 -7.17
N TRP A 60 -2.13 11.44 -7.70
CA TRP A 60 -3.54 11.04 -7.68
C TRP A 60 -4.05 10.77 -6.25
N ILE A 61 -3.13 10.51 -5.31
CA ILE A 61 -3.46 10.32 -3.89
C ILE A 61 -3.54 11.69 -3.20
N ASN A 62 -4.71 12.03 -2.69
CA ASN A 62 -4.97 13.26 -1.93
C ASN A 62 -4.52 14.56 -2.64
N HIS A 63 -4.26 14.53 -3.94
CA HIS A 63 -3.77 15.66 -4.74
C HIS A 63 -2.50 16.33 -4.20
N ASN A 64 -1.64 15.56 -3.53
CA ASN A 64 -0.35 16.04 -3.03
C ASN A 64 0.69 14.91 -3.11
N PHE A 65 1.91 15.14 -2.62
CA PHE A 65 2.98 14.15 -2.58
C PHE A 65 3.27 13.63 -1.16
N ALA A 66 2.39 13.89 -0.19
CA ALA A 66 2.66 13.56 1.20
C ALA A 66 3.03 12.08 1.41
N ILE A 67 2.29 11.17 0.75
CA ILE A 67 2.53 9.73 0.83
C ILE A 67 3.87 9.29 0.23
N TRP A 68 4.46 10.08 -0.66
CA TRP A 68 5.67 9.72 -1.38
C TRP A 68 6.94 10.36 -0.81
N ILE A 69 6.80 11.51 -0.13
CA ILE A 69 7.92 12.33 0.36
C ILE A 69 7.62 13.04 1.68
N GLY A 70 6.44 12.82 2.27
CA GLY A 70 5.96 13.59 3.43
C GLY A 70 6.53 13.13 4.75
N HIS A 71 6.74 11.84 4.91
CA HIS A 71 7.24 11.25 6.15
C HIS A 71 8.76 11.34 6.27
N GLU A 72 9.25 11.23 7.48
CA GLU A 72 10.68 11.23 7.75
C GLU A 72 11.37 10.02 7.11
N GLU A 73 10.72 8.87 7.14
CA GLU A 73 11.19 7.64 6.51
C GLU A 73 11.32 7.79 5.00
N ASP A 74 10.30 8.35 4.32
CA ASP A 74 10.36 8.64 2.89
C ASP A 74 11.56 9.52 2.55
N ARG A 75 11.70 10.64 3.28
CA ARG A 75 12.79 11.59 3.05
C ARG A 75 14.16 10.94 3.24
N LYS A 76 14.29 10.08 4.25
CA LYS A 76 15.51 9.31 4.50
C LYS A 76 15.79 8.31 3.39
N ALA A 77 14.77 7.63 2.90
CA ALA A 77 14.88 6.70 1.77
C ALA A 77 15.31 7.44 0.50
N TRP A 78 14.67 8.57 0.17
CA TRP A 78 15.07 9.43 -0.95
C TRP A 78 16.48 9.98 -0.81
N GLU A 79 16.91 10.34 0.39
CA GLU A 79 18.28 10.78 0.64
C GLU A 79 19.29 9.67 0.36
N TYR A 80 19.01 8.43 0.83
CA TYR A 80 19.88 7.27 0.59
C TYR A 80 19.97 6.94 -0.88
N LEU A 81 18.84 6.93 -1.60
CA LEU A 81 18.78 6.73 -3.03
C LEU A 81 19.55 7.81 -3.78
N SER A 82 19.34 9.09 -3.46
CA SER A 82 20.04 10.22 -4.09
C SER A 82 21.55 10.19 -3.88
N ARG A 83 22.00 9.80 -2.70
CA ARG A 83 23.43 9.63 -2.40
C ARG A 83 24.03 8.50 -3.22
N THR A 84 23.35 7.35 -3.28
CA THR A 84 23.82 6.19 -4.05
C THR A 84 23.81 6.48 -5.54
N ARG A 85 22.78 7.13 -6.06
CA ARG A 85 22.71 7.55 -7.47
C ARG A 85 23.86 8.49 -7.85
N ARG A 86 24.17 9.46 -6.99
CA ARG A 86 25.33 10.36 -7.20
C ARG A 86 26.66 9.60 -7.19
N TYR A 87 26.79 8.59 -6.31
CA TYR A 87 27.96 7.72 -6.29
C TYR A 87 28.11 6.96 -7.62
N VAL A 88 27.07 6.31 -8.13
CA VAL A 88 27.10 5.59 -9.41
C VAL A 88 27.40 6.54 -10.57
N ALA A 89 26.73 7.70 -10.62
CA ALA A 89 26.97 8.71 -11.65
C ALA A 89 28.42 9.25 -11.61
N GLY A 90 29.01 9.39 -10.43
CA GLY A 90 30.39 9.81 -10.24
C GLY A 90 31.43 8.83 -10.78
N LYS A 91 31.05 7.58 -11.05
CA LYS A 91 31.94 6.59 -11.72
C LYS A 91 32.10 6.90 -13.21
N GLY A 92 31.26 7.72 -13.81
CA GLY A 92 31.35 8.10 -15.22
C GLY A 92 31.37 6.89 -16.15
N ALA A 93 32.40 6.79 -16.99
CA ALA A 93 32.56 5.65 -17.92
C ALA A 93 32.81 4.31 -17.23
N ASP A 94 33.22 4.31 -15.96
CA ASP A 94 33.46 3.09 -15.16
C ASP A 94 32.17 2.62 -14.45
N ALA A 95 31.07 3.34 -14.59
CA ALA A 95 29.79 2.95 -14.03
C ALA A 95 29.30 1.63 -14.65
N ARG A 96 29.05 0.64 -13.80
CA ARG A 96 28.59 -0.67 -14.26
C ARG A 96 27.11 -0.61 -14.62
N PRO A 97 26.68 -1.17 -15.78
CA PRO A 97 25.25 -1.18 -16.17
C PRO A 97 24.36 -1.77 -15.09
N LEU A 98 24.75 -2.87 -14.46
CA LEU A 98 23.99 -3.51 -13.38
C LEU A 98 23.81 -2.58 -12.15
N ALA A 99 24.74 -1.66 -11.89
CA ALA A 99 24.56 -0.71 -10.81
C ALA A 99 23.47 0.34 -11.12
N TRP A 100 23.27 0.67 -12.40
CA TRP A 100 22.15 1.50 -12.83
C TRP A 100 20.83 0.75 -12.74
N GLU A 101 20.80 -0.56 -13.04
CA GLU A 101 19.60 -1.39 -12.84
C GLU A 101 19.19 -1.42 -11.36
N GLU A 102 20.16 -1.57 -10.44
CA GLU A 102 19.90 -1.49 -8.99
C GLU A 102 19.32 -0.13 -8.57
N ILE A 103 19.80 0.97 -9.16
CA ILE A 103 19.22 2.31 -8.95
C ILE A 103 17.78 2.37 -9.48
N TYR A 104 17.52 1.90 -10.69
CA TYR A 104 16.18 1.93 -11.29
C TYR A 104 15.18 1.09 -10.50
N ILE A 105 15.59 -0.05 -9.96
CA ILE A 105 14.77 -0.85 -9.05
C ILE A 105 14.46 -0.05 -7.80
N ALA A 106 15.45 0.61 -7.20
CA ALA A 106 15.25 1.41 -6.00
C ALA A 106 14.46 2.71 -6.23
N GLU A 107 14.33 3.18 -7.48
CA GLU A 107 13.47 4.32 -7.87
C GLU A 107 11.98 3.93 -7.99
N GLY A 108 11.64 2.64 -7.88
CA GLY A 108 10.26 2.16 -7.90
C GLY A 108 9.42 2.78 -6.80
N SER A 109 8.18 3.16 -7.13
CA SER A 109 7.28 3.87 -6.20
C SER A 109 6.85 3.00 -5.02
N ASP A 110 6.79 1.69 -5.18
CA ASP A 110 6.31 0.76 -4.15
C ASP A 110 7.10 0.84 -2.84
N TRP A 111 8.41 1.08 -2.91
CA TRP A 111 9.21 1.27 -1.70
C TRP A 111 8.67 2.41 -0.84
N PHE A 112 8.39 3.57 -1.45
CA PHE A 112 7.93 4.78 -0.78
C PHE A 112 6.47 4.69 -0.32
N TRP A 113 5.67 3.80 -0.92
CA TRP A 113 4.31 3.52 -0.48
C TRP A 113 4.26 2.90 0.92
N TRP A 114 5.26 2.11 1.28
CA TRP A 114 5.30 1.38 2.55
C TRP A 114 6.10 2.08 3.65
N TYR A 115 6.80 3.18 3.33
CA TYR A 115 7.38 4.05 4.35
C TYR A 115 6.34 5.01 4.90
N GLY A 116 6.47 5.35 6.22
CA GLY A 116 5.54 6.24 6.90
C GLY A 116 4.41 5.51 7.64
N GLU A 117 3.44 6.28 8.12
CA GLU A 117 2.41 5.77 9.04
C GLU A 117 1.09 5.39 8.36
N GLU A 118 0.88 5.79 7.08
CA GLU A 118 -0.41 5.60 6.43
C GLU A 118 -0.66 4.18 5.98
N PHE A 119 0.38 3.48 5.58
CA PHE A 119 0.31 2.09 5.16
C PHE A 119 1.33 1.27 5.95
N SER A 120 0.94 0.08 6.29
CA SER A 120 1.79 -0.88 6.99
C SER A 120 1.38 -2.29 6.60
N SER A 121 2.37 -3.13 6.42
CA SER A 121 2.19 -4.54 6.14
C SER A 121 3.04 -5.41 7.08
N ALA A 122 2.81 -6.70 7.08
CA ALA A 122 3.67 -7.63 7.81
C ALA A 122 5.08 -7.72 7.20
N ASN A 123 5.31 -7.10 6.05
CA ASN A 123 6.54 -7.20 5.25
C ASN A 123 7.36 -5.91 5.27
N ASP A 124 7.00 -4.89 6.04
CA ASP A 124 7.67 -3.58 6.02
C ASP A 124 9.18 -3.70 6.30
N GLU A 125 9.57 -4.52 7.27
CA GLU A 125 10.99 -4.77 7.57
C GLU A 125 11.73 -5.42 6.39
N GLU A 126 11.08 -6.32 5.67
CA GLU A 126 11.66 -6.98 4.50
C GLU A 126 11.74 -6.01 3.32
N PHE A 127 10.74 -5.16 3.10
CA PHE A 127 10.78 -4.10 2.09
C PHE A 127 11.94 -3.14 2.36
N ASP A 128 12.10 -2.64 3.58
CA ASP A 128 13.21 -1.78 3.97
C ASP A 128 14.57 -2.48 3.74
N ARG A 129 14.67 -3.75 4.13
CA ARG A 129 15.88 -4.55 3.93
C ARG A 129 16.23 -4.69 2.45
N LEU A 130 15.24 -4.99 1.60
CA LEU A 130 15.42 -5.14 0.16
C LEU A 130 15.79 -3.82 -0.51
N PHE A 131 15.10 -2.73 -0.19
CA PHE A 131 15.46 -1.41 -0.69
C PHE A 131 16.93 -1.06 -0.40
N ARG A 132 17.34 -1.19 0.84
CA ARG A 132 18.74 -0.93 1.23
C ARG A 132 19.72 -1.93 0.62
N MET A 133 19.30 -3.15 0.33
CA MET A 133 20.11 -4.15 -0.37
C MET A 133 20.44 -3.69 -1.80
N HIS A 134 19.44 -3.21 -2.55
CA HIS A 134 19.66 -2.67 -3.90
C HIS A 134 20.65 -1.51 -3.87
N LEU A 135 20.53 -0.60 -2.89
CA LEU A 135 21.50 0.48 -2.74
C LEU A 135 22.92 -0.01 -2.38
N LYS A 136 23.06 -1.03 -1.52
CA LYS A 136 24.36 -1.66 -1.21
C LYS A 136 24.99 -2.33 -2.40
N ASN A 137 24.18 -3.00 -3.24
CA ASN A 137 24.63 -3.68 -4.43
C ASN A 137 25.36 -2.71 -5.37
N CYS A 138 24.93 -1.46 -5.47
CA CYS A 138 25.61 -0.44 -6.27
C CYS A 138 27.09 -0.29 -5.90
N TYR A 139 27.42 -0.31 -4.62
CA TYR A 139 28.81 -0.23 -4.12
C TYR A 139 29.55 -1.55 -4.34
N THR A 140 28.92 -2.67 -3.99
CA THR A 140 29.51 -4.01 -4.12
C THR A 140 29.88 -4.33 -5.57
N LEU A 141 29.03 -3.96 -6.53
CA LEU A 141 29.30 -4.11 -7.95
C LEU A 141 30.56 -3.35 -8.40
N HIS A 142 30.89 -2.25 -7.76
CA HIS A 142 32.12 -1.48 -7.99
C HIS A 142 33.28 -1.92 -7.11
N LYS A 143 33.10 -3.00 -6.33
CA LYS A 143 34.10 -3.50 -5.34
C LYS A 143 34.43 -2.50 -4.23
N ASP A 144 33.54 -1.56 -3.97
CA ASP A 144 33.64 -0.61 -2.88
C ASP A 144 32.80 -1.08 -1.68
N ALA A 145 33.20 -0.70 -0.46
CA ALA A 145 32.43 -0.99 0.74
C ALA A 145 31.19 -0.10 0.79
N PRO A 146 29.98 -0.65 0.99
CA PRO A 146 28.78 0.14 1.18
C PRO A 146 28.91 1.02 2.43
N PRO A 147 28.42 2.27 2.38
CA PRO A 147 28.39 3.15 3.56
C PRO A 147 27.62 2.54 4.74
N ALA A 148 28.12 2.75 5.95
CA ALA A 148 27.55 2.16 7.17
C ALA A 148 26.07 2.50 7.39
N TYR A 149 25.61 3.68 6.96
CA TYR A 149 24.20 4.08 7.10
C TYR A 149 23.23 3.17 6.35
N LEU A 150 23.64 2.53 5.25
CA LEU A 150 22.81 1.57 4.53
C LEU A 150 22.57 0.26 5.32
N SER A 151 23.31 0.05 6.41
CA SER A 151 23.09 -1.11 7.29
C SER A 151 22.11 -0.83 8.43
N GLN A 152 21.71 0.43 8.60
CA GLN A 152 20.69 0.84 9.57
C GLN A 152 19.31 0.86 8.91
N SER A 153 18.29 0.39 9.63
CA SER A 153 16.91 0.48 9.15
C SER A 153 16.50 1.95 8.94
N ILE A 154 15.74 2.17 7.88
CA ILE A 154 15.07 3.44 7.62
C ILE A 154 13.84 3.56 8.50
N LEU A 155 13.17 2.41 8.74
CA LEU A 155 12.00 2.37 9.60
C LEU A 155 12.35 2.89 10.98
N THR A 156 11.58 3.83 11.44
CA THR A 156 11.57 4.25 12.84
C THR A 156 10.81 3.18 13.64
N PRO A 157 11.28 2.83 14.84
CA PRO A 157 10.44 2.07 15.74
C PRO A 157 9.22 2.93 16.04
N HIS A 158 8.14 2.70 15.30
CA HIS A 158 6.87 3.26 15.72
C HIS A 158 6.50 2.53 17.00
N ASP A 159 6.34 3.25 18.09
CA ASP A 159 5.44 2.81 19.15
C ASP A 159 4.09 2.64 18.46
N ILE A 160 3.84 1.42 17.98
CA ILE A 160 2.57 1.07 17.38
C ILE A 160 1.57 1.26 18.51
N THR A 161 1.01 2.46 18.57
CA THR A 161 -0.10 2.72 19.48
C THR A 161 -1.16 1.72 19.05
N PRO A 162 -1.49 0.72 19.88
CA PRO A 162 -2.40 -0.35 19.48
C PRO A 162 -3.80 0.18 19.17
N LEU A 163 -3.99 1.48 19.30
CA LEU A 163 -5.24 2.18 19.12
C LEU A 163 -5.04 3.47 18.34
N LYS A 164 -5.57 3.51 17.13
CA LYS A 164 -5.66 4.71 16.29
C LYS A 164 -7.08 5.28 16.38
N ALA A 165 -7.22 6.56 16.64
CA ALA A 165 -8.54 7.20 16.73
C ALA A 165 -9.15 7.47 15.34
N PRO A 166 -10.50 7.49 15.20
CA PRO A 166 -11.14 7.93 13.95
C PRO A 166 -10.78 9.39 13.63
N VAL A 167 -10.54 9.67 12.36
CA VAL A 167 -10.18 11.02 11.87
C VAL A 167 -11.33 11.72 11.13
N GLY A 168 -12.50 11.10 11.06
CA GLY A 168 -13.71 11.67 10.43
C GLY A 168 -14.84 10.66 10.34
N PHE A 169 -15.97 11.11 9.82
CA PHE A 169 -17.13 10.25 9.57
C PHE A 169 -16.83 9.22 8.49
N ILE A 170 -17.41 8.02 8.68
CA ILE A 170 -17.39 6.93 7.72
C ILE A 170 -18.80 6.49 7.37
N HIS A 171 -18.99 6.00 6.15
CA HIS A 171 -20.26 5.44 5.65
C HIS A 171 -19.97 4.13 4.93
N PRO A 172 -19.55 3.06 5.65
CA PRO A 172 -19.21 1.80 5.03
C PRO A 172 -20.45 1.05 4.55
N ILE A 173 -20.30 0.24 3.51
CA ILE A 173 -21.32 -0.71 3.09
C ILE A 173 -21.22 -1.95 3.98
N ILE A 174 -22.30 -2.26 4.72
CA ILE A 174 -22.29 -3.41 5.64
C ILE A 174 -22.63 -4.68 4.86
N ASP A 175 -21.65 -5.21 4.13
CA ASP A 175 -21.78 -6.41 3.30
C ASP A 175 -20.80 -7.54 3.68
N GLY A 176 -19.99 -7.33 4.72
CA GLY A 176 -18.97 -8.27 5.17
C GLY A 176 -17.70 -8.23 4.33
N ARG A 177 -17.53 -7.26 3.45
CA ARG A 177 -16.38 -7.09 2.56
C ARG A 177 -15.82 -5.67 2.66
N ILE A 178 -14.63 -5.48 2.14
CA ILE A 178 -14.08 -4.15 1.87
C ILE A 178 -14.42 -3.85 0.41
N SER A 179 -15.42 -3.00 0.19
CA SER A 179 -15.93 -2.71 -1.15
C SER A 179 -15.01 -1.79 -1.95
N HIS A 180 -14.23 -0.94 -1.27
CA HIS A 180 -13.20 -0.10 -1.88
C HIS A 180 -12.21 0.39 -0.84
N PHE A 181 -11.01 0.75 -1.30
CA PHE A 181 -9.87 1.14 -0.46
C PHE A 181 -10.16 2.24 0.57
N TYR A 182 -11.02 3.20 0.25
CA TYR A 182 -11.28 4.36 1.12
C TYR A 182 -12.38 4.12 2.16
N GLU A 183 -13.07 3.01 2.09
CA GLU A 183 -14.28 2.73 2.89
C GLU A 183 -14.05 2.87 4.39
N TRP A 184 -12.94 2.35 4.90
CA TRP A 184 -12.58 2.40 6.32
C TRP A 184 -11.40 3.31 6.63
N ARG A 185 -10.94 4.11 5.67
CA ARG A 185 -9.72 4.91 5.81
C ARG A 185 -9.76 5.93 6.95
N LYS A 186 -10.93 6.52 7.22
CA LYS A 186 -11.12 7.48 8.31
C LYS A 186 -11.46 6.83 9.64
N ALA A 187 -11.65 5.51 9.66
CA ALA A 187 -11.94 4.76 10.88
C ALA A 187 -10.76 4.75 11.84
N GLY A 188 -11.06 4.62 13.10
CA GLY A 188 -10.10 4.20 14.10
C GLY A 188 -9.74 2.73 13.91
N CYS A 189 -8.57 2.32 14.39
CA CYS A 189 -8.11 0.94 14.31
C CYS A 189 -7.45 0.53 15.62
N TYR A 190 -7.82 -0.63 16.13
CA TYR A 190 -7.12 -1.31 17.20
C TYR A 190 -6.40 -2.54 16.64
N ILE A 191 -5.08 -2.61 16.87
CA ILE A 191 -4.22 -3.69 16.40
C ILE A 191 -4.04 -4.70 17.54
N ALA A 192 -4.71 -5.85 17.46
CA ALA A 192 -4.68 -6.83 18.52
C ALA A 192 -3.33 -7.55 18.69
N LYS A 193 -2.49 -7.60 17.64
CA LYS A 193 -1.17 -8.25 17.67
C LYS A 193 -0.17 -7.56 18.60
N THR A 194 -0.22 -6.24 18.70
CA THR A 194 0.76 -5.45 19.47
C THR A 194 0.45 -5.35 20.96
N ALA A 195 -0.78 -5.60 21.36
CA ALA A 195 -1.21 -5.57 22.77
C ALA A 195 -0.81 -6.84 23.56
N ALA A 196 -0.01 -7.75 23.01
CA ALA A 196 0.41 -8.96 23.67
C ALA A 196 1.74 -8.77 24.39
N SER A 197 1.72 -8.81 25.71
CA SER A 197 2.89 -9.06 26.54
C SER A 197 3.58 -10.37 26.08
N SER A 198 4.92 -10.38 26.08
CA SER A 198 5.77 -11.50 25.63
C SER A 198 5.56 -12.82 26.38
N MET A 199 4.76 -12.84 27.44
CA MET A 199 4.56 -14.00 28.31
C MET A 199 3.31 -14.85 27.99
N TYR A 200 2.40 -14.41 27.11
CA TYR A 200 1.20 -15.17 26.77
C TYR A 200 1.04 -15.31 25.26
N LYS A 201 1.45 -16.46 24.71
CA LYS A 201 1.09 -16.90 23.35
C LYS A 201 -0.39 -17.32 23.30
N HIS A 202 -1.32 -16.40 23.44
CA HIS A 202 -2.69 -16.70 23.06
C HIS A 202 -2.82 -16.58 21.54
N ILE A 203 -3.34 -17.62 20.92
CA ILE A 203 -3.75 -17.59 19.51
C ILE A 203 -4.82 -16.50 19.40
N LYS A 204 -4.47 -15.35 18.83
CA LYS A 204 -5.40 -14.26 18.68
C LYS A 204 -6.14 -14.44 17.35
N PHE A 205 -7.41 -14.73 17.44
CA PHE A 205 -8.27 -14.88 16.27
C PHE A 205 -8.51 -13.53 15.59
N ILE A 206 -8.65 -12.43 16.35
CA ILE A 206 -8.85 -11.08 15.83
C ILE A 206 -7.50 -10.41 15.60
N ALA A 207 -7.25 -9.98 14.36
CA ALA A 207 -6.04 -9.24 13.99
C ALA A 207 -6.23 -7.73 14.20
N HIS A 208 -7.34 -7.18 13.67
CA HIS A 208 -7.66 -5.77 13.74
C HIS A 208 -9.12 -5.57 14.10
N ILE A 209 -9.41 -4.47 14.80
CA ILE A 209 -10.76 -3.97 15.02
C ILE A 209 -10.80 -2.53 14.50
N TYR A 210 -11.57 -2.31 13.44
CA TYR A 210 -11.85 -0.97 12.95
C TYR A 210 -13.15 -0.46 13.54
N TYR A 211 -13.20 0.82 13.86
CA TYR A 211 -14.40 1.46 14.40
C TYR A 211 -14.50 2.90 13.91
N GLY A 212 -15.72 3.35 13.74
CA GLY A 212 -15.99 4.71 13.31
C GLY A 212 -17.49 4.98 13.36
N PHE A 213 -17.89 6.18 13.08
CA PHE A 213 -19.27 6.60 13.23
C PHE A 213 -19.65 7.64 12.18
N ASP A 214 -20.93 7.78 11.94
CA ASP A 214 -21.56 8.93 11.33
C ASP A 214 -22.49 9.64 12.36
N VAL A 215 -23.47 10.39 11.88
CA VAL A 215 -24.41 11.11 12.76
C VAL A 215 -25.45 10.20 13.41
N GLU A 216 -25.62 8.97 12.93
CA GLU A 216 -26.67 8.05 13.36
C GLU A 216 -26.14 6.72 13.90
N TYR A 217 -25.02 6.23 13.36
CA TYR A 217 -24.54 4.88 13.60
C TYR A 217 -23.08 4.82 14.06
N LEU A 218 -22.80 3.84 14.92
CA LEU A 218 -21.45 3.36 15.20
C LEU A 218 -21.19 2.10 14.34
N TYR A 219 -20.15 2.13 13.54
CA TYR A 219 -19.72 1.02 12.70
C TYR A 219 -18.53 0.32 13.33
N MET A 220 -18.52 -1.00 13.25
CA MET A 220 -17.41 -1.81 13.71
C MET A 220 -17.11 -2.91 12.69
N ARG A 221 -15.83 -3.11 12.38
CA ARG A 221 -15.34 -4.22 11.55
C ARG A 221 -14.26 -4.96 12.32
N MET A 222 -14.30 -6.27 12.31
CA MET A 222 -13.31 -7.13 12.91
C MET A 222 -12.65 -7.99 11.83
N ASP A 223 -11.33 -7.86 11.68
CA ASP A 223 -10.57 -8.68 10.77
C ASP A 223 -9.96 -9.84 11.55
N PHE A 224 -10.20 -11.05 11.07
CA PHE A 224 -9.77 -12.27 11.72
C PHE A 224 -8.48 -12.79 11.07
N ALA A 225 -7.47 -13.09 11.89
CA ALA A 225 -6.25 -13.76 11.43
C ALA A 225 -6.51 -15.25 11.10
N SER A 226 -7.50 -15.84 11.78
CA SER A 226 -8.05 -17.17 11.50
C SER A 226 -9.48 -17.22 12.01
N VAL A 227 -10.38 -17.81 11.25
CA VAL A 227 -11.78 -17.96 11.66
C VAL A 227 -11.90 -19.30 12.39
N PRO A 228 -12.29 -19.34 13.67
CA PRO A 228 -12.55 -20.60 14.37
C PRO A 228 -13.87 -21.21 13.88
N GLU A 229 -13.95 -22.54 13.85
CA GLU A 229 -15.15 -23.27 13.40
C GLU A 229 -16.42 -22.87 14.18
N LYS A 230 -16.24 -22.54 15.47
CA LYS A 230 -17.32 -22.03 16.33
C LYS A 230 -16.73 -21.02 17.31
N ALA A 231 -17.19 -19.78 17.23
CA ALA A 231 -16.83 -18.74 18.19
C ALA A 231 -17.98 -17.78 18.44
N VAL A 232 -17.92 -17.08 19.57
CA VAL A 232 -18.82 -15.97 19.87
C VAL A 232 -17.96 -14.77 20.26
N VAL A 233 -18.09 -13.68 19.50
CA VAL A 233 -17.50 -12.40 19.87
C VAL A 233 -18.46 -11.71 20.82
N ARG A 234 -17.96 -11.28 21.98
CA ARG A 234 -18.73 -10.48 22.94
C ARG A 234 -18.16 -9.08 23.00
N VAL A 235 -18.98 -8.10 22.68
CA VAL A 235 -18.66 -6.68 22.80
C VAL A 235 -19.41 -6.14 24.00
N ASN A 236 -18.70 -5.59 24.96
CA ASN A 236 -19.29 -4.97 26.13
C ASN A 236 -19.06 -3.47 26.06
N PHE A 237 -20.11 -2.68 25.94
CA PHE A 237 -20.07 -1.24 26.06
C PHE A 237 -20.25 -0.89 27.55
N THR A 238 -19.42 0.00 28.06
CA THR A 238 -19.46 0.41 29.48
C THR A 238 -20.03 1.80 29.67
N THR A 239 -20.00 2.61 28.61
CA THR A 239 -20.49 4.00 28.58
C THR A 239 -21.13 4.29 27.23
N PRO A 240 -22.18 5.16 27.14
CA PRO A 240 -22.89 5.85 28.23
C PRO A 240 -23.73 4.90 29.07
N GLU A 241 -24.19 3.78 28.50
CA GLU A 241 -24.95 2.74 29.19
C GLU A 241 -24.29 1.37 28.97
N ALA A 242 -24.39 0.52 30.01
CA ALA A 242 -23.84 -0.84 29.93
C ALA A 242 -24.68 -1.69 28.96
N MET A 243 -24.11 -2.00 27.81
CA MET A 243 -24.74 -2.86 26.79
C MET A 243 -23.81 -4.01 26.42
N ARG A 244 -24.38 -5.19 26.21
CA ARG A 244 -23.62 -6.37 25.76
C ARG A 244 -24.19 -6.89 24.46
N LEU A 245 -23.31 -7.01 23.46
CA LEU A 245 -23.60 -7.62 22.18
C LEU A 245 -22.85 -8.96 22.11
N SER A 246 -23.54 -10.03 21.67
CA SER A 246 -22.94 -11.35 21.44
C SER A 246 -23.17 -11.77 20.00
N ILE A 247 -22.09 -11.92 19.26
CA ILE A 247 -22.10 -12.17 17.80
C ILE A 247 -21.54 -13.58 17.59
N PRO A 248 -22.38 -14.57 17.21
CA PRO A 248 -21.86 -15.88 16.81
C PRO A 248 -21.09 -15.74 15.49
N ILE A 249 -19.89 -16.29 15.46
CA ILE A 249 -19.09 -16.39 14.24
C ILE A 249 -19.38 -17.74 13.62
N MET A 250 -19.91 -17.74 12.42
CA MET A 250 -20.15 -18.93 11.60
C MET A 250 -19.41 -18.75 10.28
N ASP A 251 -18.83 -19.83 9.78
CA ASP A 251 -18.07 -19.88 8.50
C ASP A 251 -18.99 -19.81 7.26
N THR A 252 -20.07 -19.05 7.31
CA THR A 252 -21.11 -19.07 6.24
C THR A 252 -21.41 -17.72 5.61
N GLY A 253 -20.54 -16.72 5.73
CA GLY A 253 -20.79 -15.43 5.08
C GLY A 253 -22.15 -14.78 5.45
N MET A 254 -22.62 -14.99 6.67
CA MET A 254 -23.93 -14.53 7.09
C MET A 254 -23.90 -13.00 7.31
N LYS A 255 -24.75 -12.28 6.58
CA LYS A 255 -25.05 -10.88 6.87
C LYS A 255 -25.84 -10.82 8.17
N LEU A 256 -25.33 -10.10 9.17
CA LEU A 256 -26.15 -9.66 10.29
C LEU A 256 -26.78 -8.33 9.88
N SER A 257 -28.08 -8.30 9.75
CA SER A 257 -28.88 -7.09 9.52
C SER A 257 -29.06 -6.33 10.83
#